data_bbe6a03e09cb7ed254803ad401bdbca7
#
_entry.id   bbe6a03e09cb7ed254803ad401bdbca7
#
_cell.length_a   1.000
_cell.length_b   1.000
_cell.length_c   1.000
_cell.angle_alpha   90.00
_cell.angle_beta   90.00
_cell.angle_gamma   90.00
#
_symmetry.space_group_name_H-M   'P 1'
#
loop_
_entity.id
_entity.type
_entity.pdbx_description
1 polymer ?
#
loop_
_entity_poly.entity_id
_entity_poly.type
_entity_poly.pdbx_seq_one_letter_code
_entity_poly.pdbx_strand_id
1 'polypeptide(L)'
;MKTVSIVVLCVLFFSFAANAQEKTAKKERKGEFYFSWGYNKEWYTNSNVRVNQPSLNNNYTLKNVTSHDNVGWDQGIFNVPLSIPQYNYRFGYFFNKKKGLAFEINFDHTKHILTDGQTARLVGTLGGRNVDTSILFAKTNGFNYYLNNGANFLLFNIVKRWTWYESKSEKFKLDFLGKAGIGPVIPHVENTFFGKANQDGFQLGGWNIGTEGALKATFYKKVFLEFSQKLDYARYSGLKVYQGTAKEAFLSYQLILSLGYTIPMGKRE
;
A
#
# COMPACT_ATOMS: atom_id res chain seq x y z
N MET A 1 8.08 -7.80 23.22
CA MET A 1 9.45 -7.35 22.91
C MET A 1 9.85 -7.40 21.42
N LYS A 2 9.02 -7.90 20.50
CA LYS A 2 9.35 -7.94 19.03
C LYS A 2 8.98 -6.67 18.24
N THR A 3 8.18 -5.77 18.80
CA THR A 3 7.66 -4.56 18.14
C THR A 3 8.62 -3.36 18.20
N VAL A 4 9.55 -3.32 19.14
CA VAL A 4 10.48 -2.19 19.33
C VAL A 4 11.63 -2.21 18.31
N SER A 5 12.01 -3.39 17.80
CA SER A 5 13.13 -3.52 16.86
C SER A 5 12.85 -2.94 15.46
N ILE A 6 11.60 -2.90 15.02
CA ILE A 6 11.22 -2.40 13.67
C ILE A 6 11.27 -0.87 13.63
N VAL A 7 10.85 -0.19 14.70
CA VAL A 7 10.87 1.28 14.78
C VAL A 7 12.30 1.80 14.83
N VAL A 8 13.20 1.11 15.53
CA VAL A 8 14.63 1.49 15.62
C VAL A 8 15.32 1.35 14.26
N LEU A 9 14.96 0.36 13.44
CA LEU A 9 15.53 0.18 12.10
C LEU A 9 15.15 1.32 11.14
N CYS A 10 13.91 1.82 11.23
CA CYS A 10 13.45 2.96 10.42
C CYS A 10 14.15 4.28 10.80
N VAL A 11 14.42 4.51 12.09
CA VAL A 11 15.08 5.75 12.57
C VAL A 11 16.56 5.78 12.22
N LEU A 12 17.25 4.64 12.20
CA LEU A 12 18.67 4.55 11.82
C LEU A 12 18.91 4.83 10.33
N PHE A 13 17.93 4.58 9.46
CA PHE A 13 18.07 4.89 8.02
C PHE A 13 18.05 6.40 7.71
N PHE A 14 17.42 7.22 8.53
CA PHE A 14 17.36 8.68 8.33
C PHE A 14 18.63 9.43 8.73
N SER A 15 19.48 8.87 9.59
CA SER A 15 20.66 9.56 10.13
C SER A 15 21.90 9.52 9.21
N PHE A 16 21.95 8.62 8.23
CA PHE A 16 23.13 8.44 7.34
C PHE A 16 23.13 9.30 6.06
N ALA A 17 22.06 10.06 5.79
CA ALA A 17 21.89 10.75 4.50
C ALA A 17 22.54 12.16 4.41
N ALA A 18 23.30 12.62 5.43
CA ALA A 18 23.68 14.03 5.53
C ALA A 18 24.97 14.44 4.77
N ASN A 19 25.78 13.50 4.23
CA ASN A 19 27.09 13.85 3.65
C ASN A 19 27.29 13.25 2.24
N ALA A 20 26.59 13.76 1.23
CA ALA A 20 26.91 13.49 -0.17
C ALA A 20 27.53 14.71 -0.85
N GLN A 21 28.80 14.58 -1.21
CA GLN A 21 29.65 15.61 -1.82
C GLN A 21 29.14 16.07 -3.20
N GLU A 22 29.14 17.38 -3.45
CA GLU A 22 28.87 18.03 -4.75
C GLU A 22 29.90 17.63 -5.80
N LYS A 23 29.46 17.07 -6.92
CA LYS A 23 30.27 16.88 -8.16
C LYS A 23 29.86 17.88 -9.23
N THR A 24 30.88 18.40 -9.94
CA THR A 24 30.85 19.42 -11.00
C THR A 24 29.79 19.20 -12.10
N ALA A 25 29.13 20.28 -12.49
CA ALA A 25 27.98 20.33 -13.35
C ALA A 25 28.29 20.08 -14.84
N LYS A 26 27.88 18.94 -15.39
CA LYS A 26 27.54 18.81 -16.82
C LYS A 26 26.16 19.43 -17.06
N LYS A 27 25.96 20.10 -18.24
CA LYS A 27 24.69 20.74 -18.64
C LYS A 27 23.51 19.77 -18.49
N GLU A 28 22.62 20.01 -17.54
CA GLU A 28 21.63 19.05 -17.08
C GLU A 28 20.39 19.03 -17.98
N ARG A 29 19.91 17.82 -18.28
CA ARG A 29 18.60 17.60 -18.92
C ARG A 29 17.50 18.08 -17.98
N LYS A 30 16.48 18.78 -18.53
CA LYS A 30 15.43 19.48 -17.76
C LYS A 30 14.52 18.60 -16.90
N GLY A 31 14.54 17.27 -17.06
CA GLY A 31 13.71 16.37 -16.26
C GLY A 31 13.94 14.90 -16.60
N GLU A 32 13.26 14.00 -15.89
CA GLU A 32 13.35 12.56 -16.07
C GLU A 32 12.04 11.91 -15.65
N PHE A 33 11.36 11.27 -16.60
CA PHE A 33 10.24 10.38 -16.29
C PHE A 33 10.73 9.00 -15.93
N TYR A 34 9.99 8.31 -15.07
CA TYR A 34 10.17 6.90 -14.83
C TYR A 34 8.82 6.22 -14.65
N PHE A 35 8.81 4.96 -15.00
CA PHE A 35 7.71 4.05 -14.76
C PHE A 35 8.27 2.75 -14.16
N SER A 36 7.58 2.17 -13.20
CA SER A 36 7.87 0.83 -12.71
C SER A 36 6.61 0.04 -12.46
N TRP A 37 6.78 -1.27 -12.53
CA TRP A 37 5.79 -2.26 -12.18
C TRP A 37 6.47 -3.32 -11.31
N GLY A 38 5.75 -3.84 -10.32
CA GLY A 38 6.29 -4.83 -9.40
C GLY A 38 5.23 -5.54 -8.61
N TYR A 39 5.69 -6.37 -7.69
CA TYR A 39 4.87 -7.11 -6.76
C TYR A 39 5.16 -6.70 -5.32
N ASN A 40 4.18 -6.86 -4.44
CA ASN A 40 4.28 -6.56 -3.02
C ASN A 40 3.80 -7.71 -2.14
N LYS A 41 4.32 -7.74 -0.93
CA LYS A 41 3.89 -8.54 0.21
C LYS A 41 3.53 -7.60 1.35
N GLU A 42 2.43 -7.89 2.06
CA GLU A 42 1.91 -6.99 3.08
C GLU A 42 1.61 -7.68 4.40
N TRP A 43 1.69 -6.87 5.46
CA TRP A 43 1.26 -7.22 6.81
C TRP A 43 0.43 -6.06 7.36
N TYR A 44 -0.62 -6.40 8.10
CA TYR A 44 -1.58 -5.44 8.64
C TYR A 44 -1.59 -5.48 10.16
N THR A 45 -1.84 -4.34 10.79
CA THR A 45 -2.22 -4.30 12.20
C THR A 45 -3.65 -4.81 12.36
N ASN A 46 -3.96 -5.32 13.55
CA ASN A 46 -5.36 -5.58 13.90
C ASN A 46 -6.17 -4.29 13.79
N SER A 47 -7.43 -4.42 13.42
CA SER A 47 -8.33 -3.30 13.19
C SER A 47 -9.65 -3.45 13.94
N ASN A 48 -10.47 -2.40 13.87
CA ASN A 48 -11.86 -2.41 14.30
C ASN A 48 -12.75 -2.14 13.09
N VAL A 49 -13.64 -3.08 12.77
CA VAL A 49 -14.64 -2.91 11.70
C VAL A 49 -15.95 -2.47 12.32
N ARG A 50 -16.32 -1.21 12.10
CA ARG A 50 -17.62 -0.68 12.55
C ARG A 50 -18.64 -0.77 11.43
N VAL A 51 -19.75 -1.44 11.69
CA VAL A 51 -20.89 -1.63 10.79
C VAL A 51 -22.08 -0.80 11.28
N ASN A 52 -22.72 -0.06 10.35
CA ASN A 52 -23.92 0.70 10.61
C ASN A 52 -24.97 0.37 9.55
N GLN A 53 -26.09 -0.24 9.99
CA GLN A 53 -27.23 -0.66 9.17
C GLN A 53 -28.53 -0.11 9.79
N PRO A 54 -28.86 1.16 9.56
CA PRO A 54 -29.97 1.83 10.26
C PRO A 54 -31.31 1.12 10.08
N SER A 55 -31.62 0.63 8.89
CA SER A 55 -32.87 -0.09 8.60
C SER A 55 -33.03 -1.42 9.34
N LEU A 56 -31.92 -1.98 9.85
CA LEU A 56 -31.87 -3.19 10.65
C LEU A 56 -31.70 -2.89 12.15
N ASN A 57 -31.65 -1.62 12.54
CA ASN A 57 -31.30 -1.18 13.88
C ASN A 57 -29.97 -1.75 14.38
N ASN A 58 -28.97 -1.85 13.46
CA ASN A 58 -27.63 -2.35 13.75
C ASN A 58 -26.61 -1.21 13.74
N ASN A 59 -25.83 -1.10 14.83
CA ASN A 59 -24.66 -0.24 14.93
C ASN A 59 -23.65 -0.89 15.87
N TYR A 60 -22.80 -1.73 15.32
CA TYR A 60 -21.85 -2.51 16.10
C TYR A 60 -20.44 -2.41 15.56
N THR A 61 -19.48 -2.85 16.37
CA THR A 61 -18.07 -2.92 16.01
C THR A 61 -17.54 -4.32 16.29
N LEU A 62 -16.93 -4.94 15.30
CA LEU A 62 -16.05 -6.07 15.48
C LEU A 62 -14.70 -5.53 15.94
N LYS A 63 -14.28 -5.88 17.15
CA LYS A 63 -13.10 -5.35 17.81
C LYS A 63 -11.89 -6.23 17.58
N ASN A 64 -10.75 -5.57 17.33
CA ASN A 64 -9.42 -6.18 17.30
C ASN A 64 -9.33 -7.40 16.36
N VAL A 65 -9.95 -7.29 15.18
CA VAL A 65 -9.92 -8.36 14.18
C VAL A 65 -8.58 -8.41 13.47
N THR A 66 -8.13 -9.63 13.16
CA THR A 66 -6.92 -9.89 12.40
C THR A 66 -7.23 -9.98 10.92
N SER A 67 -6.25 -9.62 10.10
CA SER A 67 -6.34 -9.70 8.65
C SER A 67 -5.01 -10.15 8.04
N HIS A 68 -5.07 -10.60 6.80
CA HIS A 68 -3.91 -11.02 6.02
C HIS A 68 -4.03 -10.54 4.57
N ASP A 69 -2.92 -10.55 3.87
CA ASP A 69 -2.87 -10.35 2.43
C ASP A 69 -3.11 -11.66 1.66
N ASN A 70 -3.18 -11.55 0.34
CA ASN A 70 -3.25 -12.69 -0.57
C ASN A 70 -2.32 -12.41 -1.75
N VAL A 71 -1.06 -12.76 -1.60
CA VAL A 71 0.01 -12.39 -2.54
C VAL A 71 -0.21 -12.89 -3.96
N GLY A 72 -0.77 -14.10 -4.11
CA GLY A 72 -1.13 -14.68 -5.40
C GLY A 72 0.03 -15.28 -6.20
N TRP A 73 1.29 -15.00 -5.88
CA TRP A 73 2.44 -15.61 -6.57
C TRP A 73 2.87 -16.96 -5.98
N ASP A 74 2.36 -17.34 -4.82
CA ASP A 74 2.54 -18.64 -4.18
C ASP A 74 1.98 -19.80 -5.01
N GLN A 75 1.05 -19.50 -5.94
CA GLN A 75 0.52 -20.43 -6.94
C GLN A 75 1.41 -20.54 -8.20
N GLY A 76 2.55 -19.84 -8.21
CA GLY A 76 3.51 -19.78 -9.33
C GLY A 76 3.28 -18.56 -10.23
N ILE A 77 4.29 -17.67 -10.28
CA ILE A 77 4.22 -16.39 -11.02
C ILE A 77 3.89 -16.59 -12.51
N PHE A 78 4.32 -17.72 -13.09
CA PHE A 78 4.08 -18.03 -14.51
C PHE A 78 2.80 -18.85 -14.77
N ASN A 79 2.13 -19.31 -13.70
CA ASN A 79 0.93 -20.15 -13.80
C ASN A 79 -0.37 -19.34 -13.67
N VAL A 80 -0.27 -18.06 -13.35
CA VAL A 80 -1.41 -17.15 -13.16
C VAL A 80 -1.22 -15.89 -14.01
N PRO A 81 -2.30 -15.24 -14.47
CA PRO A 81 -2.20 -13.93 -15.13
C PRO A 81 -1.46 -12.91 -14.25
N LEU A 82 -0.67 -12.03 -14.87
CA LEU A 82 0.15 -11.02 -14.18
C LEU A 82 -0.66 -10.08 -13.26
N SER A 83 -1.96 -10.00 -13.44
CA SER A 83 -2.89 -9.20 -12.64
C SER A 83 -3.46 -9.93 -11.42
N ILE A 84 -3.22 -11.23 -11.25
CA ILE A 84 -3.71 -12.00 -10.09
C ILE A 84 -2.88 -11.74 -8.83
N PRO A 85 -1.52 -11.75 -8.87
CA PRO A 85 -0.72 -11.36 -7.73
C PRO A 85 -0.97 -9.90 -7.31
N GLN A 86 -0.66 -9.58 -6.05
CA GLN A 86 -0.60 -8.18 -5.60
C GLN A 86 0.49 -7.46 -6.38
N TYR A 87 0.12 -6.42 -7.10
CA TYR A 87 1.01 -5.65 -7.95
C TYR A 87 0.99 -4.17 -7.61
N ASN A 88 1.99 -3.45 -8.11
CA ASN A 88 2.07 -2.00 -7.98
C ASN A 88 2.52 -1.36 -9.28
N TYR A 89 2.07 -0.13 -9.48
CA TYR A 89 2.53 0.77 -10.53
C TYR A 89 3.06 2.04 -9.91
N ARG A 90 4.17 2.53 -10.46
CA ARG A 90 4.70 3.84 -10.14
C ARG A 90 4.94 4.61 -11.42
N PHE A 91 4.49 5.84 -11.45
CA PHE A 91 4.73 6.77 -12.54
C PHE A 91 5.21 8.09 -11.95
N GLY A 92 6.46 8.46 -12.23
CA GLY A 92 7.07 9.63 -11.60
C GLY A 92 7.86 10.52 -12.55
N TYR A 93 8.00 11.78 -12.13
CA TYR A 93 8.73 12.79 -12.87
C TYR A 93 9.67 13.57 -11.94
N PHE A 94 10.99 13.41 -12.16
CA PHE A 94 12.00 14.25 -11.52
C PHE A 94 11.99 15.63 -12.17
N PHE A 95 11.32 16.58 -11.54
CA PHE A 95 11.26 17.98 -11.99
C PHE A 95 12.51 18.77 -11.58
N ASN A 96 13.26 18.31 -10.59
CA ASN A 96 14.55 18.87 -10.18
C ASN A 96 15.57 17.74 -9.96
N LYS A 97 16.27 17.37 -11.04
CA LYS A 97 17.26 16.30 -11.01
C LYS A 97 18.44 16.60 -10.10
N LYS A 98 18.88 17.88 -10.06
CA LYS A 98 20.00 18.32 -9.23
C LYS A 98 19.71 18.12 -7.75
N LYS A 99 18.50 18.52 -7.32
CA LYS A 99 18.04 18.32 -5.95
C LYS A 99 17.48 16.91 -5.72
N GLY A 100 17.33 16.08 -6.76
CA GLY A 100 16.73 14.75 -6.67
C GLY A 100 15.25 14.79 -6.27
N LEU A 101 14.49 15.80 -6.70
CA LEU A 101 13.07 15.96 -6.35
C LEU A 101 12.17 15.52 -7.49
N ALA A 102 11.20 14.66 -7.16
CA ALA A 102 10.18 14.18 -8.09
C ALA A 102 8.79 14.24 -7.48
N PHE A 103 7.80 14.25 -8.36
CA PHE A 103 6.42 13.88 -8.07
C PHE A 103 6.17 12.47 -8.61
N GLU A 104 5.46 11.63 -7.85
CA GLU A 104 5.14 10.26 -8.23
C GLU A 104 3.66 9.96 -7.95
N ILE A 105 3.00 9.32 -8.90
CA ILE A 105 1.72 8.65 -8.70
C ILE A 105 2.03 7.18 -8.45
N ASN A 106 1.58 6.68 -7.31
CA ASN A 106 1.74 5.30 -6.89
C ASN A 106 0.37 4.64 -6.77
N PHE A 107 0.20 3.50 -7.41
CA PHE A 107 -0.96 2.65 -7.25
C PHE A 107 -0.51 1.27 -6.78
N ASP A 108 -0.97 0.87 -5.58
CA ASP A 108 -0.74 -0.46 -5.03
C ASP A 108 -2.06 -1.24 -5.05
N HIS A 109 -2.09 -2.31 -5.83
CA HIS A 109 -3.15 -3.30 -5.78
C HIS A 109 -2.89 -4.23 -4.60
N THR A 110 -3.39 -3.84 -3.45
CA THR A 110 -3.25 -4.57 -2.19
C THR A 110 -4.48 -5.44 -1.97
N LYS A 111 -4.37 -6.46 -1.14
CA LYS A 111 -5.48 -7.34 -0.78
C LYS A 111 -5.56 -7.43 0.73
N HIS A 112 -6.72 -7.06 1.29
CA HIS A 112 -6.96 -7.10 2.72
C HIS A 112 -8.15 -8.00 3.01
N ILE A 113 -7.91 -9.07 3.76
CA ILE A 113 -8.90 -10.12 4.04
C ILE A 113 -8.94 -10.34 5.54
N LEU A 114 -10.10 -10.18 6.18
CA LEU A 114 -10.25 -10.59 7.58
C LEU A 114 -10.09 -12.10 7.70
N THR A 115 -9.30 -12.52 8.68
CA THR A 115 -8.97 -13.94 8.90
C THR A 115 -10.24 -14.74 9.21
N ASP A 116 -10.48 -15.76 8.41
CA ASP A 116 -11.58 -16.70 8.60
C ASP A 116 -11.35 -17.57 9.84
N GLY A 117 -12.42 -17.89 10.57
CA GLY A 117 -12.34 -18.71 11.77
C GLY A 117 -11.81 -18.02 13.03
N GLN A 118 -11.65 -16.70 13.02
CA GLN A 118 -11.23 -15.96 14.21
C GLN A 118 -12.38 -15.67 15.16
N THR A 119 -12.09 -15.63 16.46
CA THR A 119 -13.02 -15.10 17.45
C THR A 119 -12.93 -13.58 17.48
N ALA A 120 -14.06 -12.90 17.21
CA ALA A 120 -14.15 -11.45 17.25
C ALA A 120 -15.13 -11.00 18.35
N ARG A 121 -14.75 -9.97 19.13
CA ARG A 121 -15.69 -9.34 20.08
C ARG A 121 -16.58 -8.37 19.31
N LEU A 122 -17.89 -8.56 19.39
CA LEU A 122 -18.92 -7.72 18.81
C LEU A 122 -19.55 -6.85 19.90
N VAL A 123 -19.42 -5.53 19.75
CA VAL A 123 -19.91 -4.55 20.75
C VAL A 123 -20.75 -3.49 20.06
N GLY A 124 -21.91 -3.19 20.61
CA GLY A 124 -22.79 -2.13 20.12
C GLY A 124 -24.27 -2.52 20.16
N THR A 125 -25.00 -2.23 19.08
CA THR A 125 -26.43 -2.52 18.95
C THR A 125 -26.67 -3.48 17.80
N LEU A 126 -27.41 -4.55 18.06
CA LEU A 126 -27.84 -5.53 17.06
C LEU A 126 -29.35 -5.75 17.18
N GLY A 127 -30.11 -5.47 16.09
CA GLY A 127 -31.54 -5.55 16.08
C GLY A 127 -32.19 -4.64 17.15
N GLY A 128 -31.60 -3.47 17.41
CA GLY A 128 -32.09 -2.52 18.43
C GLY A 128 -31.73 -2.87 19.88
N ARG A 129 -31.02 -3.95 20.13
CA ARG A 129 -30.60 -4.39 21.48
C ARG A 129 -29.10 -4.19 21.68
N ASN A 130 -28.70 -3.72 22.85
CA ASN A 130 -27.30 -3.63 23.21
C ASN A 130 -26.70 -5.02 23.35
N VAL A 131 -25.52 -5.21 22.74
CA VAL A 131 -24.77 -6.47 22.75
C VAL A 131 -23.30 -6.21 23.07
N ASP A 132 -22.72 -7.13 23.82
CA ASP A 132 -21.27 -7.26 24.02
C ASP A 132 -20.99 -8.76 24.14
N THR A 133 -20.55 -9.36 23.04
CA THR A 133 -20.39 -10.81 22.94
C THR A 133 -19.24 -11.18 22.03
N SER A 134 -18.74 -12.40 22.16
CA SER A 134 -17.79 -12.98 21.22
C SER A 134 -18.54 -13.79 20.16
N ILE A 135 -18.14 -13.63 18.92
CA ILE A 135 -18.64 -14.38 17.77
C ILE A 135 -17.50 -15.13 17.09
N LEU A 136 -17.79 -16.27 16.49
CA LEU A 136 -16.92 -16.90 15.54
C LEU A 136 -17.12 -16.23 14.17
N PHE A 137 -16.16 -15.39 13.77
CA PHE A 137 -16.15 -14.76 12.46
C PHE A 137 -15.65 -15.78 11.43
N ALA A 138 -16.58 -16.49 10.80
CA ALA A 138 -16.28 -17.55 9.84
C ALA A 138 -17.32 -17.57 8.71
N LYS A 139 -16.89 -17.96 7.52
CA LYS A 139 -17.77 -18.13 6.34
C LYS A 139 -18.92 -19.09 6.63
N THR A 140 -18.64 -20.17 7.34
CA THR A 140 -19.64 -21.16 7.77
C THR A 140 -20.72 -20.56 8.67
N ASN A 141 -20.43 -19.45 9.35
CA ASN A 141 -21.36 -18.71 10.21
C ASN A 141 -21.95 -17.47 9.51
N GLY A 142 -21.78 -17.35 8.20
CA GLY A 142 -22.28 -16.21 7.44
C GLY A 142 -21.51 -14.91 7.60
N PHE A 143 -20.18 -15.01 7.82
CA PHE A 143 -19.30 -13.86 7.90
C PHE A 143 -18.15 -13.97 6.91
N ASN A 144 -17.96 -12.96 6.10
CA ASN A 144 -16.73 -12.70 5.36
C ASN A 144 -16.53 -11.19 5.20
N TYR A 145 -15.29 -10.77 5.02
CA TYR A 145 -14.97 -9.39 4.72
C TYR A 145 -13.68 -9.36 3.90
N TYR A 146 -13.85 -9.02 2.63
CA TYR A 146 -12.80 -9.05 1.63
C TYR A 146 -12.68 -7.72 0.90
N LEU A 147 -11.45 -7.23 0.85
CA LEU A 147 -10.98 -6.28 -0.14
C LEU A 147 -9.96 -7.01 -1.05
N ASN A 148 -10.34 -8.20 -1.55
CA ASN A 148 -9.45 -9.14 -2.23
C ASN A 148 -9.24 -8.79 -3.71
N ASN A 149 -10.24 -8.23 -4.38
CA ASN A 149 -10.07 -7.68 -5.73
C ASN A 149 -9.47 -6.26 -5.70
N GLY A 150 -8.89 -5.91 -4.57
CA GLY A 150 -8.11 -4.73 -4.30
C GLY A 150 -8.61 -3.93 -3.10
N ALA A 151 -7.77 -3.75 -2.12
CA ALA A 151 -7.90 -2.69 -1.11
C ALA A 151 -7.42 -1.34 -1.66
N ASN A 152 -6.64 -1.38 -2.71
CA ASN A 152 -6.10 -0.37 -3.62
C ASN A 152 -5.76 0.98 -2.98
N PHE A 153 -4.46 1.20 -2.79
CA PHE A 153 -3.93 2.49 -2.35
C PHE A 153 -3.49 3.31 -3.56
N LEU A 154 -4.07 4.48 -3.74
CA LEU A 154 -3.56 5.48 -4.67
C LEU A 154 -2.90 6.60 -3.88
N LEU A 155 -1.63 6.88 -4.15
CA LEU A 155 -0.85 7.90 -3.47
C LEU A 155 -0.25 8.87 -4.46
N PHE A 156 -0.26 10.15 -4.08
CA PHE A 156 0.45 11.24 -4.72
C PHE A 156 1.66 11.58 -3.86
N ASN A 157 2.84 11.10 -4.29
CA ASN A 157 4.07 11.18 -3.51
C ASN A 157 4.95 12.34 -3.94
N ILE A 158 5.63 12.95 -2.97
CA ILE A 158 6.87 13.68 -3.18
C ILE A 158 8.00 12.69 -2.94
N VAL A 159 8.96 12.69 -3.87
CA VAL A 159 10.11 11.80 -3.85
C VAL A 159 11.38 12.61 -3.73
N LYS A 160 12.26 12.18 -2.83
CA LYS A 160 13.62 12.68 -2.71
C LYS A 160 14.60 11.54 -3.02
N ARG A 161 15.53 11.81 -3.94
CA ARG A 161 16.59 10.89 -4.35
C ARG A 161 17.93 11.36 -3.81
N TRP A 162 18.72 10.41 -3.27
CA TRP A 162 20.11 10.56 -2.94
C TRP A 162 20.92 9.50 -3.69
N THR A 163 21.88 9.94 -4.52
CA THR A 163 22.77 9.01 -5.23
C THR A 163 23.87 8.58 -4.28
N TRP A 164 23.93 7.29 -3.97
CA TRP A 164 24.96 6.72 -3.11
C TRP A 164 26.20 6.31 -3.89
N TYR A 165 25.98 5.76 -5.12
CA TYR A 165 27.06 5.32 -5.98
C TYR A 165 26.71 5.53 -7.44
N GLU A 166 27.72 5.94 -8.23
CA GLU A 166 27.64 5.98 -9.68
C GLU A 166 28.98 5.50 -10.28
N SER A 167 28.92 4.49 -11.16
CA SER A 167 30.11 3.96 -11.79
C SER A 167 30.75 5.01 -12.72
N LYS A 168 32.08 4.97 -12.89
CA LYS A 168 32.81 5.88 -13.80
C LYS A 168 32.28 5.81 -15.24
N SER A 169 31.83 4.64 -15.69
CA SER A 169 31.22 4.43 -17.02
C SER A 169 29.76 4.93 -17.09
N GLU A 170 29.17 5.39 -15.98
CA GLU A 170 27.76 5.78 -15.85
C GLU A 170 26.77 4.66 -16.25
N LYS A 171 27.24 3.39 -16.33
CA LYS A 171 26.41 2.24 -16.68
C LYS A 171 25.65 1.66 -15.49
N PHE A 172 26.10 1.95 -14.28
CA PHE A 172 25.46 1.51 -13.03
C PHE A 172 25.36 2.68 -12.06
N LYS A 173 24.19 2.81 -11.44
CA LYS A 173 23.92 3.81 -10.40
C LYS A 173 23.07 3.20 -9.30
N LEU A 174 23.40 3.48 -8.05
CA LEU A 174 22.65 3.10 -6.86
C LEU A 174 22.16 4.37 -6.18
N ASP A 175 20.86 4.49 -6.07
CA ASP A 175 20.18 5.59 -5.40
C ASP A 175 19.41 5.07 -4.17
N PHE A 176 19.32 5.89 -3.14
CA PHE A 176 18.30 5.79 -2.10
C PHE A 176 17.18 6.78 -2.40
N LEU A 177 15.92 6.33 -2.25
CA LEU A 177 14.75 7.18 -2.41
C LEU A 177 13.97 7.23 -1.10
N GLY A 178 13.62 8.43 -0.67
CA GLY A 178 12.62 8.66 0.36
C GLY A 178 11.36 9.19 -0.30
N LYS A 179 10.21 8.60 -0.01
CA LYS A 179 8.92 8.98 -0.59
C LYS A 179 7.90 9.19 0.52
N ALA A 180 7.01 10.15 0.34
CA ALA A 180 5.88 10.38 1.22
C ALA A 180 4.70 10.95 0.41
N GLY A 181 3.49 10.50 0.72
CA GLY A 181 2.32 10.92 -0.02
C GLY A 181 1.00 10.63 0.68
N ILE A 182 -0.05 11.15 0.08
CA ILE A 182 -1.44 10.98 0.50
C ILE A 182 -2.31 10.78 -0.73
N GLY A 183 -3.43 10.08 -0.56
CA GLY A 183 -4.39 9.91 -1.63
C GLY A 183 -5.62 9.11 -1.23
N PRO A 184 -6.53 8.84 -2.17
CA PRO A 184 -7.72 8.02 -1.91
C PRO A 184 -7.41 6.54 -1.86
N VAL A 185 -8.29 5.77 -1.20
CA VAL A 185 -8.38 4.33 -1.34
C VAL A 185 -9.55 3.97 -2.25
N ILE A 186 -9.36 2.96 -3.11
CA ILE A 186 -10.35 2.53 -4.12
C ILE A 186 -10.62 1.02 -3.94
N PRO A 187 -11.26 0.62 -2.82
CA PRO A 187 -11.48 -0.79 -2.55
C PRO A 187 -12.54 -1.41 -3.46
N HIS A 188 -12.31 -2.68 -3.82
CA HIS A 188 -13.38 -3.59 -4.25
C HIS A 188 -13.96 -4.27 -3.01
N VAL A 189 -15.18 -3.92 -2.67
CA VAL A 189 -15.81 -4.32 -1.40
C VAL A 189 -16.67 -5.56 -1.60
N GLU A 190 -16.33 -6.63 -0.89
CA GLU A 190 -17.07 -7.89 -0.87
C GLU A 190 -17.20 -8.35 0.59
N ASN A 191 -18.40 -8.38 1.11
CA ASN A 191 -18.62 -8.78 2.49
C ASN A 191 -19.98 -9.44 2.71
N THR A 192 -20.04 -10.26 3.76
CA THR A 192 -21.26 -10.86 4.29
C THR A 192 -21.26 -10.69 5.79
N PHE A 193 -22.36 -10.22 6.34
CA PHE A 193 -22.58 -10.16 7.77
C PHE A 193 -23.91 -10.81 8.11
N PHE A 194 -23.89 -11.79 9.05
CA PHE A 194 -25.05 -12.57 9.43
C PHE A 194 -25.79 -13.21 8.22
N GLY A 195 -25.03 -13.75 7.27
CA GLY A 195 -25.55 -14.39 6.07
C GLY A 195 -26.10 -13.44 5.00
N LYS A 196 -26.01 -12.09 5.21
CA LYS A 196 -26.47 -11.09 4.24
C LYS A 196 -25.28 -10.44 3.53
N ALA A 197 -25.12 -10.74 2.23
CA ALA A 197 -24.08 -10.19 1.38
C ALA A 197 -24.42 -8.78 0.89
N ASN A 198 -23.40 -7.96 0.70
CA ASN A 198 -23.54 -6.71 -0.06
C ASN A 198 -23.61 -6.99 -1.57
N GLN A 199 -23.97 -5.98 -2.35
CA GLN A 199 -23.63 -5.92 -3.76
C GLN A 199 -22.17 -5.50 -3.87
N ASP A 200 -21.31 -6.38 -4.36
CA ASP A 200 -19.88 -6.16 -4.54
C ASP A 200 -19.57 -5.09 -5.59
N GLY A 201 -18.37 -4.54 -5.55
CA GLY A 201 -17.89 -3.59 -6.54
C GLY A 201 -16.85 -2.60 -6.00
N PHE A 202 -16.26 -1.86 -6.94
CA PHE A 202 -15.34 -0.78 -6.62
C PHE A 202 -16.06 0.47 -6.12
N GLN A 203 -15.45 1.16 -5.18
CA GLN A 203 -15.92 2.45 -4.69
C GLN A 203 -14.75 3.34 -4.26
N LEU A 204 -14.98 4.66 -4.22
CA LEU A 204 -14.10 5.56 -3.47
C LEU A 204 -14.41 5.37 -1.98
N GLY A 205 -13.43 4.81 -1.25
CA GLY A 205 -13.68 4.26 0.10
C GLY A 205 -13.00 5.00 1.25
N GLY A 206 -12.36 6.15 1.01
CA GLY A 206 -11.63 6.88 2.04
C GLY A 206 -10.29 7.41 1.57
N TRP A 207 -9.29 7.41 2.45
CA TRP A 207 -7.96 7.95 2.16
C TRP A 207 -6.85 7.13 2.82
N ASN A 208 -5.64 7.28 2.29
CA ASN A 208 -4.43 6.71 2.86
C ASN A 208 -3.30 7.75 2.88
N ILE A 209 -2.34 7.54 3.75
CA ILE A 209 -1.10 8.31 3.83
C ILE A 209 0.05 7.34 4.09
N GLY A 210 1.12 7.48 3.32
CA GLY A 210 2.24 6.55 3.38
C GLY A 210 3.60 7.21 3.29
N THR A 211 4.59 6.48 3.80
CA THR A 211 6.01 6.79 3.64
C THR A 211 6.75 5.56 3.16
N GLU A 212 7.74 5.77 2.29
CA GLU A 212 8.48 4.69 1.65
C GLU A 212 9.97 5.01 1.58
N GLY A 213 10.80 4.04 1.95
CA GLY A 213 12.23 4.03 1.70
C GLY A 213 12.58 2.99 0.64
N ALA A 214 13.34 3.38 -0.39
CA ALA A 214 13.67 2.48 -1.48
C ALA A 214 15.15 2.53 -1.87
N LEU A 215 15.67 1.37 -2.26
CA LEU A 215 16.96 1.22 -2.95
C LEU A 215 16.69 0.98 -4.42
N LYS A 216 17.24 1.86 -5.28
CA LYS A 216 17.07 1.81 -6.73
C LYS A 216 18.39 1.60 -7.41
N ALA A 217 18.58 0.44 -8.03
CA ALA A 217 19.73 0.09 -8.87
C ALA A 217 19.39 0.34 -10.33
N THR A 218 20.03 1.33 -10.96
CA THR A 218 19.79 1.71 -12.36
C THR A 218 20.95 1.21 -13.24
N PHE A 219 20.59 0.52 -14.32
CA PHE A 219 21.52 -0.04 -15.31
C PHE A 219 21.39 0.70 -16.65
N TYR A 220 22.53 0.99 -17.27
CA TYR A 220 22.62 1.65 -18.58
C TYR A 220 21.78 2.94 -18.67
N LYS A 221 21.62 3.65 -17.53
CA LYS A 221 20.87 4.91 -17.40
C LYS A 221 19.36 4.77 -17.65
N LYS A 222 18.82 3.57 -17.81
CA LYS A 222 17.45 3.35 -18.26
C LYS A 222 16.67 2.34 -17.43
N VAL A 223 17.11 1.09 -17.41
CA VAL A 223 16.44 0.01 -16.70
C VAL A 223 16.82 0.05 -15.23
N PHE A 224 15.89 -0.17 -14.34
CA PHE A 224 16.19 -0.22 -12.91
C PHE A 224 15.40 -1.32 -12.19
N LEU A 225 16.02 -1.82 -11.13
CA LEU A 225 15.35 -2.57 -10.06
C LEU A 225 15.22 -1.68 -8.85
N GLU A 226 14.07 -1.71 -8.21
CA GLU A 226 13.78 -0.97 -6.99
C GLU A 226 13.21 -1.91 -5.94
N PHE A 227 13.87 -1.96 -4.78
CA PHE A 227 13.37 -2.64 -3.59
C PHE A 227 12.95 -1.61 -2.57
N SER A 228 11.71 -1.69 -2.11
CA SER A 228 11.14 -0.70 -1.18
C SER A 228 10.54 -1.35 0.06
N GLN A 229 10.57 -0.56 1.14
CA GLN A 229 9.81 -0.79 2.36
C GLN A 229 8.87 0.39 2.56
N LYS A 230 7.59 0.13 2.71
CA LYS A 230 6.54 1.14 2.84
C LYS A 230 5.72 0.91 4.10
N LEU A 231 5.42 2.01 4.80
CA LEU A 231 4.41 2.07 5.85
C LEU A 231 3.26 2.93 5.34
N ASP A 232 2.05 2.42 5.43
CA ASP A 232 0.84 3.10 4.99
C ASP A 232 -0.25 3.02 6.06
N TYR A 233 -0.88 4.13 6.37
CA TYR A 233 -2.09 4.18 7.18
C TYR A 233 -3.28 4.40 6.25
N ALA A 234 -4.16 3.41 6.18
CA ALA A 234 -5.38 3.47 5.40
C ALA A 234 -6.61 3.61 6.31
N ARG A 235 -7.49 4.54 5.94
CA ARG A 235 -8.78 4.73 6.58
C ARG A 235 -9.90 4.59 5.57
N TYR A 236 -10.64 3.52 5.70
CA TYR A 236 -11.81 3.23 4.92
C TYR A 236 -13.07 3.77 5.61
N SER A 237 -14.00 4.30 4.82
CA SER A 237 -15.27 4.83 5.29
C SER A 237 -16.33 4.70 4.20
N GLY A 238 -17.57 4.49 4.62
CA GLY A 238 -18.69 4.35 3.69
C GLY A 238 -18.65 3.07 2.87
N LEU A 239 -17.87 2.05 3.29
CA LEU A 239 -17.81 0.76 2.59
C LEU A 239 -19.22 0.14 2.58
N LYS A 240 -19.69 -0.24 1.39
CA LYS A 240 -21.02 -0.83 1.24
C LYS A 240 -21.11 -2.15 1.98
N VAL A 241 -22.13 -2.30 2.82
CA VAL A 241 -22.58 -3.58 3.39
C VAL A 241 -24.06 -3.74 3.06
N TYR A 242 -24.62 -4.94 3.29
CA TYR A 242 -26.07 -5.13 3.14
C TYR A 242 -26.84 -4.10 3.95
N GLN A 243 -27.66 -3.27 3.30
CA GLN A 243 -28.47 -2.20 3.89
C GLN A 243 -27.72 -1.24 4.84
N GLY A 244 -26.47 -0.91 4.52
CA GLY A 244 -25.70 -0.01 5.37
C GLY A 244 -24.30 0.27 4.90
N THR A 245 -23.46 0.70 5.83
CA THR A 245 -22.07 1.02 5.58
C THR A 245 -21.14 0.46 6.67
N ALA A 246 -19.89 0.21 6.29
CA ALA A 246 -18.84 -0.09 7.24
C ALA A 246 -17.72 0.95 7.17
N LYS A 247 -16.87 0.97 8.20
CA LYS A 247 -15.62 1.73 8.26
C LYS A 247 -14.58 0.97 9.05
N GLU A 248 -13.33 1.18 8.64
CA GLU A 248 -12.17 0.50 9.19
C GLU A 248 -10.94 1.38 9.02
N ALA A 249 -9.92 1.17 9.86
CA ALA A 249 -8.60 1.77 9.66
C ALA A 249 -7.52 0.83 10.19
N PHE A 250 -6.38 0.77 9.49
CA PHE A 250 -5.24 -0.04 9.86
C PHE A 250 -3.93 0.57 9.35
N LEU A 251 -2.81 0.11 9.90
CA LEU A 251 -1.48 0.30 9.34
C LEU A 251 -1.11 -0.93 8.52
N SER A 252 -0.55 -0.73 7.34
CA SER A 252 0.11 -1.77 6.56
C SER A 252 1.61 -1.53 6.50
N TYR A 253 2.37 -2.61 6.50
CA TYR A 253 3.78 -2.64 6.16
C TYR A 253 3.95 -3.46 4.88
N GLN A 254 4.66 -2.91 3.89
CA GLN A 254 4.81 -3.54 2.59
C GLN A 254 6.29 -3.72 2.25
N LEU A 255 6.61 -4.88 1.69
CA LEU A 255 7.85 -5.13 0.95
C LEU A 255 7.51 -5.17 -0.54
N ILE A 256 8.22 -4.40 -1.35
CA ILE A 256 7.92 -4.21 -2.76
C ILE A 256 9.19 -4.41 -3.58
N LEU A 257 9.09 -5.20 -4.65
CA LEU A 257 10.14 -5.35 -5.66
C LEU A 257 9.59 -4.97 -7.02
N SER A 258 10.20 -3.97 -7.65
CA SER A 258 9.75 -3.42 -8.91
C SER A 258 10.85 -3.39 -9.95
N LEU A 259 10.47 -3.64 -11.21
CA LEU A 259 11.27 -3.41 -12.40
C LEU A 259 10.75 -2.14 -13.08
N GLY A 260 11.65 -1.28 -13.52
CA GLY A 260 11.24 -0.03 -14.14
C GLY A 260 12.16 0.49 -15.22
N TYR A 261 11.69 1.55 -15.86
CA TYR A 261 12.37 2.21 -16.94
C TYR A 261 12.36 3.73 -16.76
N THR A 262 13.52 4.35 -17.06
CA THR A 262 13.72 5.80 -16.95
C THR A 262 13.84 6.41 -18.34
N ILE A 263 13.08 7.48 -18.58
CA ILE A 263 13.06 8.24 -19.82
C ILE A 263 13.61 9.64 -19.56
N PRO A 264 14.87 9.92 -19.91
CA PRO A 264 15.42 11.28 -19.75
C PRO A 264 14.76 12.24 -20.72
N MET A 265 14.26 13.37 -20.22
CA MET A 265 13.70 14.45 -21.03
C MET A 265 14.76 15.48 -21.40
N GLY A 266 14.75 15.90 -22.65
CA GLY A 266 15.67 16.90 -23.23
C GLY A 266 16.40 16.39 -24.47
N LYS A 267 16.80 17.30 -25.37
CA LYS A 267 17.55 16.98 -26.59
C LYS A 267 18.91 16.33 -26.23
N ARG A 268 19.26 15.26 -26.92
CA ARG A 268 20.67 14.85 -27.06
C ARG A 268 21.35 15.93 -27.90
N GLU A 269 22.24 16.70 -27.32
CA GLU A 269 23.25 17.45 -28.06
C GLU A 269 24.38 16.50 -28.40
#